data_58739d4d9595bda2de76b24b93edd5d9
#
_entry.id   58739d4d9595bda2de76b24b93edd5d9
#
_cell.length_a   1.000
_cell.length_b   1.000
_cell.length_c   1.000
_cell.angle_alpha   90.00
_cell.angle_beta   90.00
_cell.angle_gamma   90.00
#
_symmetry.space_group_name_H-M   'P 1'
#
loop_
_entity.id
_entity.type
_entity.pdbx_description
1 polymer ?
#
loop_
_entity_poly.entity_id
_entity_poly.type
_entity_poly.pdbx_seq_one_letter_code
_entity_poly.pdbx_strand_id
1 'polypeptide(L)'
;PLSRSELLLGKWLAVVSITAVGVTLQITGLLFGIAYLASDFIDVPSLSTIAILLLALAVAFYGTMVIALYLALAMRSKTVKEAGSVLTPITLAMIMPILLTQFINLDDVEIFWFGIPFVNVLLGLRELLLNRIIIEHVLVWALVSSIVCFVTIRYAAKQFNREDIITT
;
A
#
# COMPACT_ATOMS: atom_id res chain seq x y z
N PRO A 1 13.08 -21.34 22.13
CA PRO A 1 12.62 -21.53 20.76
C PRO A 1 11.55 -20.49 20.47
N LEU A 2 11.82 -19.64 19.45
CA LEU A 2 10.87 -18.62 19.00
C LEU A 2 9.62 -19.30 18.48
N SER A 3 8.45 -18.78 18.83
CA SER A 3 7.20 -19.25 18.26
C SER A 3 7.12 -18.84 16.77
N ARG A 4 6.38 -19.60 15.98
CA ARG A 4 6.22 -19.35 14.53
C ARG A 4 5.58 -17.99 14.24
N SER A 5 4.66 -17.57 15.09
CA SER A 5 4.05 -16.24 15.03
C SER A 5 5.06 -15.11 15.26
N GLU A 6 6.05 -15.31 16.13
CA GLU A 6 7.12 -14.34 16.35
C GLU A 6 8.07 -14.24 15.15
N LEU A 7 8.37 -15.36 14.49
CA LEU A 7 9.14 -15.37 13.25
C LEU A 7 8.40 -14.67 12.09
N LEU A 8 7.10 -14.91 11.95
CA LEU A 8 6.28 -14.24 10.94
C LEU A 8 6.22 -12.73 11.20
N LEU A 9 5.94 -12.34 12.44
CA LEU A 9 5.92 -10.94 12.86
C LEU A 9 7.28 -10.28 12.65
N GLY A 10 8.37 -10.95 12.98
CA GLY A 10 9.72 -10.43 12.75
C GLY A 10 10.02 -10.18 11.27
N LYS A 11 9.69 -11.12 10.38
CA LYS A 11 9.85 -10.96 8.93
C LYS A 11 8.96 -9.84 8.40
N TRP A 12 7.69 -9.80 8.82
CA TRP A 12 6.76 -8.76 8.41
C TRP A 12 7.22 -7.37 8.87
N LEU A 13 7.61 -7.22 10.14
CA LEU A 13 8.15 -5.97 10.67
C LEU A 13 9.42 -5.53 9.94
N ALA A 14 10.33 -6.44 9.63
CA ALA A 14 11.53 -6.12 8.87
C ALA A 14 11.18 -5.55 7.48
N VAL A 15 10.29 -6.22 6.74
CA VAL A 15 9.86 -5.76 5.41
C VAL A 15 9.13 -4.42 5.50
N VAL A 16 8.20 -4.28 6.44
CA VAL A 16 7.46 -3.01 6.66
C VAL A 16 8.41 -1.88 7.02
N SER A 17 9.39 -2.13 7.91
CA SER A 17 10.36 -1.09 8.33
C SER A 17 11.22 -0.62 7.16
N ILE A 18 11.77 -1.55 6.37
CA ILE A 18 12.59 -1.22 5.20
C ILE A 18 11.75 -0.45 4.18
N THR A 19 10.52 -0.89 3.93
CA THR A 19 9.60 -0.23 3.00
C THR A 19 9.23 1.17 3.50
N ALA A 20 8.91 1.32 4.78
CA ALA A 20 8.59 2.61 5.38
C ALA A 20 9.76 3.61 5.26
N VAL A 21 10.99 3.17 5.54
CA VAL A 21 12.19 4.00 5.35
C VAL A 21 12.35 4.38 3.88
N GLY A 22 12.22 3.43 2.95
CA GLY A 22 12.33 3.67 1.51
C GLY A 22 11.29 4.68 1.01
N VAL A 23 10.03 4.51 1.38
CA VAL A 23 8.93 5.42 1.03
C VAL A 23 9.15 6.81 1.63
N THR A 24 9.58 6.89 2.88
CA THR A 24 9.87 8.17 3.53
C THR A 24 10.99 8.92 2.81
N LEU A 25 12.08 8.22 2.45
CA LEU A 25 13.18 8.81 1.69
C LEU A 25 12.74 9.28 0.31
N GLN A 26 11.90 8.50 -0.40
CA GLN A 26 11.37 8.88 -1.71
C GLN A 26 10.49 10.13 -1.62
N ILE A 27 9.55 10.18 -0.68
CA ILE A 27 8.67 11.33 -0.48
C ILE A 27 9.50 12.56 -0.09
N THR A 28 10.42 12.42 0.86
CA THR A 28 11.30 13.54 1.28
C THR A 28 12.16 14.02 0.14
N GLY A 29 12.76 13.13 -0.65
CA GLY A 29 13.55 13.47 -1.81
C GLY A 29 12.74 14.17 -2.90
N LEU A 30 11.50 13.71 -3.15
CA LEU A 30 10.58 14.36 -4.09
C LEU A 30 10.21 15.78 -3.63
N LEU A 31 9.78 15.93 -2.38
CA LEU A 31 9.42 17.23 -1.82
C LEU A 31 10.61 18.21 -1.80
N PHE A 32 11.80 17.71 -1.45
CA PHE A 32 13.03 18.51 -1.51
C PHE A 32 13.35 18.92 -2.96
N GLY A 33 13.24 17.99 -3.92
CA GLY A 33 13.44 18.27 -5.34
C GLY A 33 12.48 19.33 -5.86
N ILE A 34 11.19 19.25 -5.52
CA ILE A 34 10.19 20.25 -5.89
C ILE A 34 10.50 21.60 -5.23
N ALA A 35 10.79 21.60 -3.93
CA ALA A 35 11.05 22.84 -3.19
C ALA A 35 12.31 23.60 -3.66
N TYR A 36 13.36 22.88 -4.07
CA TYR A 36 14.62 23.49 -4.47
C TYR A 36 14.82 23.63 -5.97
N LEU A 37 14.29 22.72 -6.77
CA LEU A 37 14.55 22.67 -8.21
C LEU A 37 13.37 23.14 -9.05
N ALA A 38 12.17 23.08 -8.53
CA ALA A 38 10.94 23.33 -9.27
C ALA A 38 10.03 24.38 -8.61
N SER A 39 10.47 25.04 -7.53
CA SER A 39 9.69 26.05 -6.80
C SER A 39 9.21 27.20 -7.69
N ASP A 40 9.99 27.55 -8.71
CA ASP A 40 9.66 28.63 -9.65
C ASP A 40 8.66 28.19 -10.75
N PHE A 41 8.43 26.89 -10.88
CA PHE A 41 7.63 26.29 -11.97
C PHE A 41 6.39 25.55 -11.46
N ILE A 42 6.35 25.17 -10.19
CA ILE A 42 5.29 24.34 -9.62
C ILE A 42 4.82 24.94 -8.29
N ASP A 43 3.56 25.36 -8.24
CA ASP A 43 2.89 25.69 -6.98
C ASP A 43 2.61 24.40 -6.20
N VAL A 44 3.33 24.20 -5.11
CA VAL A 44 3.07 23.07 -4.21
C VAL A 44 1.95 23.46 -3.26
N PRO A 45 0.80 22.76 -3.29
CA PRO A 45 -0.28 23.05 -2.35
C PRO A 45 0.21 22.89 -0.90
N SER A 46 -0.07 23.87 -0.06
CA SER A 46 0.18 23.74 1.38
C SER A 46 -0.76 22.68 1.96
N LEU A 47 -0.21 21.53 2.33
CA LEU A 47 -1.00 20.45 2.92
C LEU A 47 -1.33 20.78 4.38
N SER A 48 -2.59 20.58 4.75
CA SER A 48 -3.01 20.66 6.15
C SER A 48 -2.39 19.51 6.96
N THR A 49 -2.19 19.72 8.27
CA THR A 49 -1.67 18.68 9.17
C THR A 49 -2.54 17.41 9.11
N ILE A 50 -3.86 17.57 8.98
CA ILE A 50 -4.79 16.44 8.86
C ILE A 50 -4.54 15.69 7.54
N ALA A 51 -4.34 16.39 6.43
CA ALA A 51 -4.03 15.77 5.14
C ALA A 51 -2.73 14.95 5.23
N ILE A 52 -1.69 15.46 5.89
CA ILE A 52 -0.42 14.74 6.09
C ILE A 52 -0.62 13.47 6.91
N LEU A 53 -1.39 13.53 8.00
CA LEU A 53 -1.68 12.35 8.81
C LEU A 53 -2.49 11.29 8.05
N LEU A 54 -3.48 11.72 7.27
CA LEU A 54 -4.27 10.83 6.43
C LEU A 54 -3.44 10.24 5.28
N LEU A 55 -2.51 11.01 4.69
CA LEU A 55 -1.56 10.51 3.70
C LEU A 55 -0.67 9.41 4.30
N ALA A 56 -0.13 9.62 5.49
CA ALA A 56 0.68 8.61 6.17
C ALA A 56 -0.14 7.33 6.43
N LEU A 57 -1.39 7.48 6.86
CA LEU A 57 -2.31 6.37 7.07
C LEU A 57 -2.62 5.63 5.76
N ALA A 58 -2.91 6.35 4.68
CA ALA A 58 -3.18 5.78 3.37
C ALA A 58 -1.97 4.97 2.83
N VAL A 59 -0.76 5.54 2.94
CA VAL A 59 0.49 4.84 2.56
C VAL A 59 0.70 3.59 3.40
N ALA A 60 0.43 3.65 4.71
CA ALA A 60 0.53 2.49 5.60
C ALA A 60 -0.46 1.38 5.21
N PHE A 61 -1.72 1.72 4.90
CA PHE A 61 -2.70 0.75 4.42
C PHE A 61 -2.27 0.12 3.09
N TYR A 62 -1.92 0.94 2.11
CA TYR A 62 -1.51 0.45 0.80
C TYR A 62 -0.28 -0.48 0.91
N GLY A 63 0.75 -0.03 1.63
CA GLY A 63 1.95 -0.82 1.86
C GLY A 63 1.66 -2.15 2.56
N THR A 64 0.82 -2.13 3.61
CA THR A 64 0.41 -3.35 4.32
C THR A 64 -0.33 -4.33 3.41
N MET A 65 -1.28 -3.84 2.61
CA MET A 65 -2.04 -4.67 1.67
C MET A 65 -1.13 -5.33 0.63
N VAL A 66 -0.22 -4.56 0.02
CA VAL A 66 0.72 -5.05 -1.00
C VAL A 66 1.71 -6.04 -0.39
N ILE A 67 2.34 -5.70 0.73
CA ILE A 67 3.33 -6.56 1.39
C ILE A 67 2.70 -7.87 1.84
N ALA A 68 1.52 -7.83 2.47
CA ALA A 68 0.84 -9.03 2.92
C ALA A 68 0.44 -9.94 1.74
N LEU A 69 -0.02 -9.36 0.63
CA LEU A 69 -0.35 -10.11 -0.59
C LEU A 69 0.89 -10.76 -1.19
N TYR A 70 1.98 -10.00 -1.37
CA TYR A 70 3.23 -10.51 -1.93
C TYR A 70 3.84 -11.60 -1.07
N LEU A 71 3.86 -11.41 0.25
CA LEU A 71 4.35 -12.40 1.19
C LEU A 71 3.54 -13.70 1.09
N ALA A 72 2.21 -13.60 1.09
CA ALA A 72 1.33 -14.76 0.99
C ALA A 72 1.52 -15.56 -0.31
N LEU A 73 1.84 -14.88 -1.40
CA LEU A 73 2.06 -15.52 -2.71
C LEU A 73 3.47 -16.08 -2.85
N ALA A 74 4.48 -15.34 -2.38
CA ALA A 74 5.87 -15.79 -2.37
C ALA A 74 6.06 -17.08 -1.56
N MET A 75 5.33 -17.21 -0.44
CA MET A 75 5.38 -18.40 0.42
C MET A 75 4.83 -19.69 -0.21
N ARG A 76 4.16 -19.59 -1.35
CA ARG A 76 3.73 -20.78 -2.12
C ARG A 76 4.82 -21.34 -3.01
N SER A 77 5.89 -20.59 -3.23
CA SER A 77 6.97 -20.93 -4.15
C SER A 77 8.09 -21.66 -3.40
N LYS A 78 8.59 -22.73 -3.98
CA LYS A 78 9.69 -23.54 -3.40
C LYS A 78 11.07 -22.93 -3.69
N THR A 79 11.17 -22.10 -4.72
CA THR A 79 12.43 -21.47 -5.15
C THR A 79 12.24 -19.98 -5.40
N VAL A 80 13.34 -19.21 -5.33
CA VAL A 80 13.33 -17.78 -5.64
C VAL A 80 12.89 -17.50 -7.08
N LYS A 81 13.28 -18.39 -8.02
CA LYS A 81 12.88 -18.30 -9.43
C LYS A 81 11.37 -18.48 -9.61
N GLU A 82 10.79 -19.45 -8.91
CA GLU A 82 9.35 -19.70 -8.92
C GLU A 82 8.60 -18.53 -8.28
N ALA A 83 9.08 -18.00 -7.15
CA ALA A 83 8.51 -16.81 -6.53
C ALA A 83 8.49 -15.62 -7.51
N GLY A 84 9.60 -15.36 -8.22
CA GLY A 84 9.67 -14.33 -9.23
C GLY A 84 8.65 -14.51 -10.35
N SER A 85 8.45 -15.74 -10.84
CA SER A 85 7.48 -16.03 -11.90
C SER A 85 6.03 -15.81 -11.48
N VAL A 86 5.71 -16.01 -10.19
CA VAL A 86 4.38 -15.76 -9.63
C VAL A 86 4.17 -14.27 -9.33
N LEU A 87 5.20 -13.60 -8.80
CA LEU A 87 5.08 -12.19 -8.38
C LEU A 87 5.07 -11.22 -9.57
N THR A 88 5.79 -11.53 -10.66
CA THR A 88 5.86 -10.64 -11.84
C THR A 88 4.49 -10.30 -12.44
N PRO A 89 3.60 -11.26 -12.77
CA PRO A 89 2.28 -10.93 -13.30
C PRO A 89 1.41 -10.18 -12.31
N ILE A 90 1.59 -10.42 -11.01
CA ILE A 90 0.87 -9.72 -9.95
C ILE A 90 1.35 -8.27 -9.85
N THR A 91 2.67 -8.05 -9.96
CA THR A 91 3.23 -6.70 -10.01
C THR A 91 2.66 -5.91 -11.20
N LEU A 92 2.58 -6.55 -12.36
CA LEU A 92 1.96 -5.94 -13.54
C LEU A 92 0.46 -5.65 -13.32
N ALA A 93 -0.27 -6.58 -12.70
CA ALA A 93 -1.68 -6.38 -12.36
C ALA A 93 -1.88 -5.22 -11.37
N MET A 94 -0.92 -4.99 -10.45
CA MET A 94 -0.97 -3.86 -9.52
C MET A 94 -0.73 -2.50 -10.16
N ILE A 95 -0.19 -2.46 -11.38
CA ILE A 95 -0.08 -1.23 -12.16
C ILE A 95 -1.47 -0.78 -12.67
N MET A 96 -2.38 -1.71 -12.92
CA MET A 96 -3.73 -1.39 -13.44
C MET A 96 -4.52 -0.44 -12.55
N PRO A 97 -4.66 -0.62 -11.23
CA PRO A 97 -5.29 0.35 -10.35
C PRO A 97 -4.65 1.74 -10.44
N ILE A 98 -3.31 1.80 -10.51
CA ILE A 98 -2.58 3.07 -10.64
C ILE A 98 -2.97 3.79 -11.94
N LEU A 99 -2.97 3.07 -13.05
CA LEU A 99 -3.37 3.63 -14.36
C LEU A 99 -4.85 4.03 -14.38
N LEU A 100 -5.73 3.18 -13.87
CA LEU A 100 -7.17 3.46 -13.81
C LEU A 100 -7.47 4.75 -13.07
N THR A 101 -6.81 4.99 -11.93
CA THR A 101 -7.05 6.20 -11.16
C THR A 101 -6.64 7.49 -11.89
N GLN A 102 -5.74 7.42 -12.88
CA GLN A 102 -5.35 8.60 -13.67
C GLN A 102 -6.48 9.10 -14.59
N PHE A 103 -7.37 8.20 -15.02
CA PHE A 103 -8.49 8.54 -15.89
C PHE A 103 -9.74 8.99 -15.11
N ILE A 104 -9.75 8.82 -13.79
CA ILE A 104 -10.88 9.23 -12.94
C ILE A 104 -10.74 10.72 -12.62
N ASN A 105 -11.77 11.51 -12.98
CA ASN A 105 -11.87 12.90 -12.58
C ASN A 105 -12.26 12.98 -11.10
N LEU A 106 -11.46 13.66 -10.30
CA LEU A 106 -11.71 13.82 -8.86
C LEU A 106 -12.85 14.79 -8.54
N ASP A 107 -13.29 15.61 -9.50
CA ASP A 107 -14.39 16.56 -9.28
C ASP A 107 -15.75 15.86 -9.31
N ASP A 108 -15.85 14.74 -10.06
CA ASP A 108 -17.09 13.97 -10.24
C ASP A 108 -16.92 12.51 -9.78
N VAL A 109 -15.94 12.24 -8.90
CA VAL A 109 -15.67 10.87 -8.47
C VAL A 109 -16.80 10.35 -7.58
N GLU A 110 -17.39 9.23 -8.00
CA GLU A 110 -18.43 8.55 -7.23
C GLU A 110 -17.82 7.76 -6.06
N ILE A 111 -18.53 7.72 -4.93
CA ILE A 111 -18.13 7.00 -3.72
C ILE A 111 -17.87 5.50 -3.97
N PHE A 112 -18.51 4.93 -4.99
CA PHE A 112 -18.30 3.53 -5.42
C PHE A 112 -16.82 3.20 -5.68
N TRP A 113 -16.06 4.13 -6.26
CA TRP A 113 -14.64 3.93 -6.56
C TRP A 113 -13.79 3.73 -5.30
N PHE A 114 -14.19 4.35 -4.19
CA PHE A 114 -13.54 4.15 -2.90
C PHE A 114 -13.89 2.81 -2.24
N GLY A 115 -14.84 2.07 -2.79
CA GLY A 115 -15.17 0.69 -2.42
C GLY A 115 -14.27 -0.37 -3.07
N ILE A 116 -13.49 -0.01 -4.11
CA ILE A 116 -12.64 -0.95 -4.85
C ILE A 116 -11.26 -1.03 -4.20
N PRO A 117 -10.83 -2.21 -3.69
CA PRO A 117 -9.51 -2.39 -3.08
C PRO A 117 -8.38 -1.92 -3.99
N PHE A 118 -7.33 -1.35 -3.42
CA PHE A 118 -6.17 -0.70 -4.06
C PHE A 118 -6.53 0.60 -4.79
N VAL A 119 -7.61 0.67 -5.57
CA VAL A 119 -8.09 1.90 -6.22
C VAL A 119 -8.48 2.94 -5.17
N ASN A 120 -9.17 2.52 -4.12
CA ASN A 120 -9.65 3.35 -3.02
C ASN A 120 -8.52 4.18 -2.38
N VAL A 121 -7.42 3.54 -2.04
CA VAL A 121 -6.29 4.22 -1.39
C VAL A 121 -5.60 5.17 -2.36
N LEU A 122 -5.45 4.76 -3.64
CA LEU A 122 -4.81 5.60 -4.65
C LEU A 122 -5.65 6.86 -4.95
N LEU A 123 -6.98 6.74 -5.01
CA LEU A 123 -7.87 7.91 -5.12
C LEU A 123 -7.80 8.78 -3.88
N GLY A 124 -7.82 8.17 -2.68
CA GLY A 124 -7.64 8.90 -1.43
C GLY A 124 -6.31 9.67 -1.38
N LEU A 125 -5.20 9.05 -1.81
CA LEU A 125 -3.91 9.73 -1.93
C LEU A 125 -3.98 10.93 -2.87
N ARG A 126 -4.64 10.81 -4.03
CA ARG A 126 -4.80 11.91 -4.99
C ARG A 126 -5.62 13.06 -4.41
N GLU A 127 -6.73 12.79 -3.72
CA GLU A 127 -7.54 13.81 -3.04
C GLU A 127 -6.75 14.53 -1.96
N LEU A 128 -6.05 13.75 -1.11
CA LEU A 128 -5.26 14.31 -0.02
C LEU A 128 -4.09 15.17 -0.50
N LEU A 129 -3.42 14.79 -1.61
CA LEU A 129 -2.37 15.60 -2.24
C LEU A 129 -2.90 16.93 -2.77
N LEU A 130 -4.17 17.01 -3.12
CA LEU A 130 -4.85 18.26 -3.49
C LEU A 130 -5.45 18.99 -2.26
N ASN A 131 -5.12 18.54 -1.04
CA ASN A 131 -5.68 19.02 0.22
C ASN A 131 -7.21 18.95 0.30
N ARG A 132 -7.79 17.99 -0.45
CA ARG A 132 -9.23 17.70 -0.42
C ARG A 132 -9.49 16.62 0.63
N ILE A 133 -10.24 16.96 1.67
CA ILE A 133 -10.62 16.01 2.74
C ILE A 133 -12.13 15.87 2.72
N ILE A 134 -12.61 14.86 1.98
CA ILE A 134 -14.03 14.50 1.94
C ILE A 134 -14.23 13.36 2.93
N ILE A 135 -14.92 13.64 4.04
CA ILE A 135 -15.05 12.70 5.17
C ILE A 135 -15.66 11.37 4.72
N GLU A 136 -16.66 11.41 3.85
CA GLU A 136 -17.32 10.20 3.33
C GLU A 136 -16.33 9.30 2.57
N HIS A 137 -15.50 9.87 1.71
CA HIS A 137 -14.48 9.14 0.98
C HIS A 137 -13.43 8.56 1.92
N VAL A 138 -12.97 9.37 2.90
CA VAL A 138 -12.00 8.92 3.93
C VAL A 138 -12.54 7.73 4.71
N LEU A 139 -13.79 7.78 5.16
CA LEU A 139 -14.40 6.69 5.92
C LEU A 139 -14.51 5.41 5.08
N VAL A 140 -14.94 5.51 3.82
CA VAL A 140 -15.10 4.35 2.94
C VAL A 140 -13.74 3.72 2.63
N TRP A 141 -12.75 4.51 2.16
CA TRP A 141 -11.44 3.93 1.84
C TRP A 141 -10.72 3.37 3.08
N ALA A 142 -10.83 4.02 4.24
CA ALA A 142 -10.23 3.52 5.46
C ALA A 142 -10.87 2.22 5.94
N LEU A 143 -12.20 2.12 5.87
CA LEU A 143 -12.93 0.91 6.24
C LEU A 143 -12.61 -0.26 5.30
N VAL A 144 -12.68 -0.03 3.98
CA VAL A 144 -12.37 -1.06 2.98
C VAL A 144 -10.91 -1.51 3.12
N SER A 145 -9.96 -0.58 3.27
CA SER A 145 -8.55 -0.90 3.43
C SER A 145 -8.30 -1.69 4.71
N SER A 146 -8.97 -1.35 5.83
CA SER A 146 -8.86 -2.10 7.08
C SER A 146 -9.33 -3.54 6.91
N ILE A 147 -10.45 -3.76 6.22
CA ILE A 147 -10.98 -5.10 5.94
C ILE A 147 -10.00 -5.89 5.06
N VAL A 148 -9.50 -5.27 3.99
CA VAL A 148 -8.56 -5.92 3.06
C VAL A 148 -7.24 -6.24 3.76
N CYS A 149 -6.69 -5.31 4.56
CA CYS A 149 -5.50 -5.57 5.38
C CYS A 149 -5.72 -6.78 6.31
N PHE A 150 -6.84 -6.82 7.01
CA PHE A 150 -7.15 -7.92 7.90
C PHE A 150 -7.24 -9.27 7.17
N VAL A 151 -7.92 -9.30 6.02
CA VAL A 151 -8.06 -10.51 5.21
C VAL A 151 -6.71 -10.96 4.64
N THR A 152 -5.92 -10.03 4.09
CA THR A 152 -4.62 -10.34 3.48
C THR A 152 -3.61 -10.81 4.52
N ILE A 153 -3.57 -10.18 5.70
CA ILE A 153 -2.71 -10.62 6.82
C ILE A 153 -3.11 -12.01 7.29
N ARG A 154 -4.42 -12.26 7.49
CA ARG A 154 -4.90 -13.60 7.87
C ARG A 154 -4.58 -14.65 6.82
N TYR A 155 -4.71 -14.30 5.55
CA TYR A 155 -4.36 -15.20 4.46
C TYR A 155 -2.87 -15.51 4.44
N ALA A 156 -2.00 -14.51 4.60
CA ALA A 156 -0.56 -14.68 4.71
C ALA A 156 -0.19 -15.59 5.90
N ALA A 157 -0.77 -15.33 7.08
CA ALA A 157 -0.55 -16.15 8.28
C ALA A 157 -0.97 -17.62 8.07
N LYS A 158 -2.09 -17.87 7.36
CA LYS A 158 -2.54 -19.22 7.06
C LYS A 158 -1.60 -19.97 6.10
N GLN A 159 -0.99 -19.27 5.14
CA GLN A 159 -0.02 -19.90 4.24
C GLN A 159 1.25 -20.30 5.00
N PHE A 160 1.71 -19.48 5.93
CA PHE A 160 2.88 -19.77 6.76
C PHE A 160 2.71 -21.08 7.57
N ASN A 161 1.51 -21.36 8.04
CA ASN A 161 1.23 -22.60 8.79
C ASN A 161 1.14 -23.86 7.91
N ARG A 162 1.08 -23.71 6.58
CA ARG A 162 0.99 -24.86 5.65
C ARG A 162 2.36 -25.39 5.19
N GLU A 163 3.41 -24.59 5.23
CA GLU A 163 4.76 -24.99 4.79
C GLU A 163 5.39 -26.06 5.68
N ASP A 164 4.90 -26.23 6.90
CA ASP A 164 5.45 -27.17 7.87
C ASP A 164 5.09 -28.65 7.65
N ILE A 165 4.17 -28.96 6.74
CA ILE A 165 3.74 -30.32 6.49
C ILE A 165 4.67 -31.06 5.51
N ILE A 166 5.61 -30.34 4.88
CA ILE A 166 6.47 -30.86 3.80
C ILE A 166 7.91 -31.14 4.27
N THR A 167 8.27 -30.81 5.50
CA THR A 167 9.63 -30.99 6.06
C THR A 167 9.70 -32.08 7.14
N THR A 168 8.86 -33.09 7.09
CA THR A 168 9.02 -34.36 7.82
C THR A 168 9.30 -35.51 6.87
#